data_b7ac380ef5306bffd0aee3e5161c72af
#
_entry.id   b7ac380ef5306bffd0aee3e5161c72af
#
_cell.length_a   1.000
_cell.length_b   1.000
_cell.length_c   1.000
_cell.angle_alpha   90.00
_cell.angle_beta   90.00
_cell.angle_gamma   90.00
#
_symmetry.space_group_name_H-M   'P 1'
#
loop_
_entity.id
_entity.type
_entity.pdbx_description
1 polymer ?
#
loop_
_entity_poly.entity_id
_entity_poly.type
_entity_poly.pdbx_seq_one_letter_code
_entity_poly.pdbx_strand_id
1 'polypeptide(L)'
;MSYQPQGLILVSGKTNSGKTTTLNSLIDYINENQNKKILTLENPVEYKHHSKMSLIVQKEVGKGRDSLTFSDGVKNALREDCDILVIGEIRDKVTMEAAIEMAESGHLVIGTLHTKSCAETIDRMINFYEVRDQASIKYLLSALLKLVVSQRLLKGVDGKLVLVPEVMVVDNIVAGIIRKDKLSVSEIEDAIQSNLEKGSIGLINSLAKLFVENKITLDQAKAQIEEKNLEILNRTIMQLKIKKGDKGL
;
A
#
# COMPACT_ATOMS: atom_id res chain seq x y z
N MET A 1 8.83 -8.31 -2.46
CA MET A 1 7.92 -7.75 -1.40
C MET A 1 7.19 -8.83 -0.62
N SER A 2 6.70 -9.89 -1.25
CA SER A 2 6.03 -11.03 -0.60
C SER A 2 6.91 -11.92 0.27
N TYR A 3 8.22 -11.66 0.31
CA TYR A 3 9.20 -12.40 1.13
C TYR A 3 9.51 -11.74 2.46
N GLN A 4 8.80 -10.67 2.86
CA GLN A 4 8.95 -10.11 4.19
C GLN A 4 8.39 -11.09 5.22
N PRO A 5 9.21 -11.52 6.19
CA PRO A 5 8.76 -12.53 7.16
C PRO A 5 7.73 -11.98 8.13
N GLN A 6 7.78 -10.68 8.43
CA GLN A 6 6.93 -9.98 9.39
C GLN A 6 6.84 -8.49 9.11
N GLY A 7 5.84 -7.84 9.66
CA GLY A 7 5.63 -6.39 9.59
C GLY A 7 4.32 -6.01 8.95
N LEU A 8 4.19 -4.76 8.51
CA LEU A 8 2.97 -4.18 8.00
C LEU A 8 3.15 -3.72 6.56
N ILE A 9 2.26 -4.15 5.68
CA ILE A 9 2.12 -3.69 4.29
C ILE A 9 0.76 -3.03 4.14
N LEU A 10 0.71 -1.85 3.55
CA LEU A 10 -0.53 -1.13 3.35
C LEU A 10 -0.79 -0.86 1.87
N VAL A 11 -2.03 -1.13 1.45
CA VAL A 11 -2.52 -0.78 0.12
C VAL A 11 -3.61 0.27 0.27
N SER A 12 -3.41 1.45 -0.30
CA SER A 12 -4.32 2.57 -0.17
C SER A 12 -4.83 3.06 -1.53
N GLY A 13 -5.88 3.85 -1.49
CA GLY A 13 -6.50 4.45 -2.66
C GLY A 13 -8.00 4.64 -2.47
N LYS A 14 -8.60 5.49 -3.29
CA LYS A 14 -10.06 5.71 -3.28
C LYS A 14 -10.83 4.41 -3.54
N THR A 15 -12.11 4.41 -3.29
CA THR A 15 -13.00 3.32 -3.74
C THR A 15 -12.84 3.12 -5.24
N ASN A 16 -12.83 1.87 -5.68
CA ASN A 16 -12.63 1.48 -7.09
C ASN A 16 -11.24 1.86 -7.66
N SER A 17 -10.20 1.98 -6.82
CA SER A 17 -8.81 2.17 -7.28
C SER A 17 -8.05 0.88 -7.56
N GLY A 18 -8.69 -0.28 -7.43
CA GLY A 18 -8.08 -1.58 -7.69
C GLY A 18 -7.39 -2.23 -6.48
N LYS A 19 -7.62 -1.75 -5.25
CA LYS A 19 -7.01 -2.32 -4.03
C LYS A 19 -7.29 -3.81 -3.87
N THR A 20 -8.55 -4.23 -3.99
CA THR A 20 -8.96 -5.64 -3.90
C THR A 20 -8.25 -6.50 -4.94
N THR A 21 -8.13 -6.02 -6.17
CA THR A 21 -7.39 -6.72 -7.24
C THR A 21 -5.92 -6.90 -6.88
N THR A 22 -5.28 -5.86 -6.34
CA THR A 22 -3.87 -5.92 -5.92
C THR A 22 -3.68 -6.87 -4.75
N LEU A 23 -4.57 -6.85 -3.74
CA LEU A 23 -4.52 -7.80 -2.63
C LEU A 23 -4.67 -9.24 -3.12
N ASN A 24 -5.66 -9.52 -3.95
CA ASN A 24 -5.88 -10.86 -4.48
C ASN A 24 -4.68 -11.35 -5.31
N SER A 25 -4.09 -10.47 -6.14
CA SER A 25 -2.88 -10.81 -6.89
C SER A 25 -1.68 -11.11 -5.98
N LEU A 26 -1.54 -10.38 -4.86
CA LEU A 26 -0.49 -10.62 -3.88
C LEU A 26 -0.72 -11.93 -3.13
N ILE A 27 -1.95 -12.22 -2.72
CA ILE A 27 -2.35 -13.49 -2.09
C ILE A 27 -2.06 -14.65 -3.05
N ASP A 28 -2.49 -14.56 -4.32
CA ASP A 28 -2.24 -15.60 -5.32
C ASP A 28 -0.74 -15.83 -5.55
N TYR A 29 0.05 -14.76 -5.64
CA TYR A 29 1.50 -14.87 -5.78
C TYR A 29 2.14 -15.61 -4.58
N ILE A 30 1.74 -15.28 -3.35
CA ILE A 30 2.24 -15.96 -2.14
C ILE A 30 1.79 -17.43 -2.16
N ASN A 31 0.52 -17.68 -2.46
CA ASN A 31 -0.08 -19.00 -2.52
C ASN A 31 0.59 -19.94 -3.56
N GLU A 32 1.11 -19.38 -4.64
CA GLU A 32 1.81 -20.14 -5.67
C GLU A 32 3.29 -20.40 -5.35
N ASN A 33 3.92 -19.58 -4.51
CA ASN A 33 5.37 -19.56 -4.35
C ASN A 33 5.86 -19.82 -2.93
N GLN A 34 4.97 -19.88 -1.92
CA GLN A 34 5.34 -20.02 -0.53
C GLN A 34 4.40 -20.98 0.21
N ASN A 35 4.95 -21.70 1.20
CA ASN A 35 4.17 -22.55 2.11
C ASN A 35 3.83 -21.71 3.36
N LYS A 36 2.67 -21.05 3.36
CA LYS A 36 2.18 -20.14 4.39
C LYS A 36 0.73 -20.43 4.76
N LYS A 37 0.34 -20.13 5.99
CA LYS A 37 -1.06 -20.05 6.37
C LYS A 37 -1.52 -18.60 6.27
N ILE A 38 -2.38 -18.32 5.30
CA ILE A 38 -2.92 -16.99 5.01
C ILE A 38 -4.35 -16.92 5.52
N LEU A 39 -4.62 -15.99 6.43
CA LEU A 39 -5.95 -15.67 6.90
C LEU A 39 -6.40 -14.35 6.31
N THR A 40 -7.59 -14.29 5.73
CA THR A 40 -8.17 -13.02 5.27
C THR A 40 -9.41 -12.67 6.09
N LEU A 41 -9.60 -11.38 6.32
CA LEU A 41 -10.78 -10.77 6.94
C LEU A 41 -11.38 -9.81 5.93
N GLU A 42 -12.57 -10.10 5.40
CA GLU A 42 -13.17 -9.37 4.28
C GLU A 42 -14.64 -9.00 4.54
N ASN A 43 -15.14 -7.99 3.89
CA ASN A 43 -16.55 -7.60 3.99
C ASN A 43 -17.07 -7.03 2.67
N PRO A 44 -17.70 -7.89 1.81
CA PRO A 44 -17.73 -9.34 1.84
C PRO A 44 -16.47 -9.96 1.20
N VAL A 45 -16.39 -11.30 1.16
CA VAL A 45 -15.42 -12.03 0.32
C VAL A 45 -15.83 -11.86 -1.15
N GLU A 46 -15.03 -11.09 -1.92
CA GLU A 46 -15.31 -10.82 -3.34
C GLU A 46 -14.71 -11.89 -4.27
N TYR A 47 -13.58 -12.46 -3.89
CA TYR A 47 -12.86 -13.46 -4.67
C TYR A 47 -12.50 -14.66 -3.82
N LYS A 48 -12.82 -15.88 -4.30
CA LYS A 48 -12.49 -17.13 -3.61
C LYS A 48 -11.15 -17.66 -4.06
N HIS A 49 -10.21 -17.77 -3.14
CA HIS A 49 -8.93 -18.39 -3.37
C HIS A 49 -8.98 -19.91 -3.14
N HIS A 50 -8.27 -20.66 -3.97
CA HIS A 50 -8.03 -22.07 -3.76
C HIS A 50 -6.62 -22.27 -3.22
N SER A 51 -6.46 -22.99 -2.11
CA SER A 51 -5.16 -23.32 -1.54
C SER A 51 -4.31 -24.12 -2.55
N LYS A 52 -3.04 -23.69 -2.71
CA LYS A 52 -2.03 -24.32 -3.57
C LYS A 52 -0.83 -24.74 -2.70
N MET A 53 0.25 -23.96 -2.69
CA MET A 53 1.36 -24.16 -1.74
C MET A 53 1.02 -23.65 -0.35
N SER A 54 0.20 -22.60 -0.26
CA SER A 54 -0.28 -22.06 1.02
C SER A 54 -1.67 -22.57 1.38
N LEU A 55 -1.97 -22.59 2.68
CA LEU A 55 -3.31 -22.80 3.19
C LEU A 55 -4.01 -21.43 3.30
N ILE A 56 -5.12 -21.23 2.59
CA ILE A 56 -5.88 -19.98 2.65
C ILE A 56 -7.20 -20.20 3.39
N VAL A 57 -7.44 -19.37 4.39
CA VAL A 57 -8.68 -19.32 5.17
C VAL A 57 -9.28 -17.93 5.02
N GLN A 58 -10.43 -17.82 4.36
CA GLN A 58 -11.13 -16.54 4.15
C GLN A 58 -12.29 -16.43 5.12
N LYS A 59 -12.38 -15.34 5.85
CA LYS A 59 -13.42 -15.04 6.83
C LYS A 59 -14.17 -13.78 6.46
N GLU A 60 -15.49 -13.85 6.55
CA GLU A 60 -16.33 -12.67 6.39
C GLU A 60 -16.55 -11.95 7.72
N VAL A 61 -16.47 -10.61 7.66
CA VAL A 61 -16.72 -9.72 8.79
C VAL A 61 -18.11 -9.10 8.66
N GLY A 62 -18.89 -9.13 9.76
CA GLY A 62 -20.21 -8.52 9.80
C GLY A 62 -21.17 -9.29 10.72
N LYS A 63 -22.38 -8.75 10.89
CA LYS A 63 -23.41 -9.38 11.71
C LYS A 63 -23.81 -10.76 11.15
N GLY A 64 -23.68 -11.81 11.96
CA GLY A 64 -24.00 -13.18 11.55
C GLY A 64 -22.97 -13.82 10.62
N ARG A 65 -21.74 -13.28 10.59
CA ARG A 65 -20.58 -13.79 9.85
C ARG A 65 -19.54 -14.36 10.81
N ASP A 66 -18.37 -14.72 10.28
CA ASP A 66 -17.27 -15.36 11.04
C ASP A 66 -16.71 -14.47 12.16
N SER A 67 -16.74 -13.16 11.99
CA SER A 67 -16.36 -12.18 12.99
C SER A 67 -17.30 -10.98 12.97
N LEU A 68 -17.62 -10.40 14.13
CA LEU A 68 -18.51 -9.24 14.20
C LEU A 68 -17.87 -7.98 13.64
N THR A 69 -16.60 -7.74 13.98
CA THR A 69 -15.80 -6.59 13.54
C THR A 69 -14.44 -7.03 13.00
N PHE A 70 -13.76 -6.16 12.27
CA PHE A 70 -12.39 -6.41 11.84
C PHE A 70 -11.45 -6.59 13.03
N SER A 71 -11.59 -5.78 14.07
CA SER A 71 -10.74 -5.87 15.26
C SER A 71 -10.92 -7.20 16.00
N ASP A 72 -12.16 -7.72 16.10
CA ASP A 72 -12.41 -9.04 16.68
C ASP A 72 -11.76 -10.14 15.85
N GLY A 73 -11.88 -10.03 14.51
CA GLY A 73 -11.24 -10.95 13.57
C GLY A 73 -9.72 -10.99 13.74
N VAL A 74 -9.07 -9.82 13.85
CA VAL A 74 -7.62 -9.73 14.08
C VAL A 74 -7.21 -10.34 15.42
N LYS A 75 -7.92 -10.02 16.51
CA LYS A 75 -7.64 -10.60 17.84
C LYS A 75 -7.80 -12.12 17.86
N ASN A 76 -8.77 -12.66 17.11
CA ASN A 76 -8.95 -14.10 16.98
C ASN A 76 -7.80 -14.71 16.15
N ALA A 77 -7.33 -14.02 15.10
CA ALA A 77 -6.25 -14.46 14.23
C ALA A 77 -4.93 -14.73 15.00
N LEU A 78 -4.65 -13.96 16.06
CA LEU A 78 -3.49 -14.19 16.95
C LEU A 78 -3.46 -15.61 17.56
N ARG A 79 -4.63 -16.27 17.64
CA ARG A 79 -4.79 -17.63 18.23
C ARG A 79 -4.91 -18.71 17.16
N GLU A 80 -4.87 -18.36 15.90
CA GLU A 80 -5.13 -19.27 14.79
C GLU A 80 -3.86 -19.71 14.06
N ASP A 81 -2.68 -19.38 14.59
CA ASP A 81 -1.38 -19.78 14.05
C ASP A 81 -1.27 -19.51 12.53
N CYS A 82 -1.59 -18.28 12.11
CA CYS A 82 -1.41 -17.87 10.73
C CYS A 82 -0.08 -17.15 10.54
N ASP A 83 0.56 -17.29 9.39
CA ASP A 83 1.78 -16.54 9.04
C ASP A 83 1.45 -15.15 8.51
N ILE A 84 0.36 -15.04 7.78
CA ILE A 84 -0.04 -13.83 7.07
C ILE A 84 -1.51 -13.52 7.37
N LEU A 85 -1.75 -12.29 7.82
CA LEU A 85 -3.10 -11.77 7.99
C LEU A 85 -3.38 -10.69 6.94
N VAL A 86 -4.48 -10.85 6.20
CA VAL A 86 -4.98 -9.85 5.27
C VAL A 86 -6.24 -9.21 5.85
N ILE A 87 -6.21 -7.88 6.04
CA ILE A 87 -7.33 -7.09 6.56
C ILE A 87 -7.92 -6.30 5.41
N GLY A 88 -9.13 -6.64 5.00
CA GLY A 88 -9.83 -6.01 3.87
C GLY A 88 -9.90 -4.49 4.02
N GLU A 89 -10.10 -3.97 5.23
CA GLU A 89 -10.09 -2.53 5.47
C GLU A 89 -9.78 -2.17 6.93
N ILE A 90 -8.91 -1.18 7.12
CA ILE A 90 -8.60 -0.55 8.41
C ILE A 90 -9.26 0.85 8.44
N ARG A 91 -10.40 0.95 9.17
CA ARG A 91 -11.21 2.18 9.23
C ARG A 91 -11.04 2.97 10.52
N ASP A 92 -10.66 2.31 11.59
CA ASP A 92 -10.69 2.84 12.95
C ASP A 92 -9.43 2.48 13.75
N LYS A 93 -9.27 3.20 14.86
CA LYS A 93 -8.15 3.04 15.78
C LYS A 93 -8.04 1.60 16.32
N VAL A 94 -9.17 0.98 16.68
CA VAL A 94 -9.17 -0.33 17.33
C VAL A 94 -8.67 -1.42 16.38
N THR A 95 -9.10 -1.38 15.11
CA THR A 95 -8.61 -2.28 14.06
C THR A 95 -7.12 -2.03 13.78
N MET A 96 -6.69 -0.76 13.81
CA MET A 96 -5.29 -0.41 13.59
C MET A 96 -4.39 -0.90 14.73
N GLU A 97 -4.81 -0.74 15.99
CA GLU A 97 -4.09 -1.24 17.17
C GLU A 97 -3.91 -2.76 17.09
N ALA A 98 -4.99 -3.48 16.78
CA ALA A 98 -4.93 -4.93 16.62
C ALA A 98 -3.99 -5.35 15.46
N ALA A 99 -3.99 -4.61 14.34
CA ALA A 99 -3.09 -4.87 13.22
C ALA A 99 -1.61 -4.63 13.58
N ILE A 100 -1.30 -3.60 14.37
CA ILE A 100 0.04 -3.33 14.88
C ILE A 100 0.47 -4.46 15.83
N GLU A 101 -0.36 -4.83 16.80
CA GLU A 101 -0.08 -5.92 17.74
C GLU A 101 0.21 -7.24 17.03
N MET A 102 -0.56 -7.56 15.98
CA MET A 102 -0.34 -8.73 15.14
C MET A 102 1.02 -8.66 14.41
N ALA A 103 1.39 -7.48 13.88
CA ALA A 103 2.68 -7.28 13.22
C ALA A 103 3.86 -7.34 14.20
N GLU A 104 3.70 -6.85 15.45
CA GLU A 104 4.71 -6.92 16.51
C GLU A 104 4.94 -8.35 16.99
N SER A 105 3.89 -9.19 16.98
CA SER A 105 3.98 -10.61 17.37
C SER A 105 4.65 -11.50 16.30
N GLY A 106 5.17 -10.92 15.23
CA GLY A 106 5.98 -11.65 14.25
C GLY A 106 5.24 -12.03 12.97
N HIS A 107 4.00 -11.58 12.78
CA HIS A 107 3.20 -11.88 11.59
C HIS A 107 3.39 -10.85 10.48
N LEU A 108 3.16 -11.24 9.24
CA LEU A 108 2.99 -10.30 8.14
C LEU A 108 1.53 -9.88 8.06
N VAL A 109 1.28 -8.58 8.27
CA VAL A 109 -0.06 -8.01 8.16
C VAL A 109 -0.16 -7.18 6.88
N ILE A 110 -1.19 -7.43 6.08
CA ILE A 110 -1.48 -6.68 4.86
C ILE A 110 -2.86 -6.05 5.03
N GLY A 111 -2.94 -4.72 5.00
CA GLY A 111 -4.19 -4.01 5.21
C GLY A 111 -4.50 -2.99 4.13
N THR A 112 -5.78 -2.59 4.00
CA THR A 112 -6.14 -1.47 3.12
C THR A 112 -6.65 -0.26 3.87
N LEU A 113 -6.41 0.93 3.27
CA LEU A 113 -6.94 2.22 3.72
C LEU A 113 -7.51 3.00 2.53
N HIS A 114 -8.29 4.06 2.85
CA HIS A 114 -8.83 4.99 1.86
C HIS A 114 -8.11 6.35 1.90
N THR A 115 -6.84 6.35 1.52
CA THR A 115 -5.98 7.56 1.42
C THR A 115 -5.50 7.74 -0.01
N LYS A 116 -5.02 8.94 -0.36
CA LYS A 116 -4.72 9.33 -1.75
C LYS A 116 -3.23 9.23 -2.09
N SER A 117 -2.35 9.11 -1.09
CA SER A 117 -0.90 9.01 -1.26
C SER A 117 -0.27 8.19 -0.14
N CYS A 118 0.99 7.78 -0.32
CA CYS A 118 1.74 7.08 0.70
C CYS A 118 1.95 7.96 1.95
N ALA A 119 2.22 9.24 1.77
CA ALA A 119 2.39 10.19 2.87
C ALA A 119 1.09 10.39 3.67
N GLU A 120 -0.06 10.57 2.98
CA GLU A 120 -1.38 10.66 3.63
C GLU A 120 -1.73 9.37 4.39
N THR A 121 -1.27 8.22 3.91
CA THR A 121 -1.48 6.93 4.60
C THR A 121 -0.80 6.95 5.97
N ILE A 122 0.46 7.38 6.04
CA ILE A 122 1.19 7.48 7.31
C ILE A 122 0.53 8.50 8.24
N ASP A 123 0.22 9.68 7.73
CA ASP A 123 -0.44 10.74 8.49
C ASP A 123 -1.78 10.26 9.07
N ARG A 124 -2.58 9.57 8.26
CA ARG A 124 -3.86 8.98 8.69
C ARG A 124 -3.69 7.99 9.84
N MET A 125 -2.68 7.13 9.76
CA MET A 125 -2.41 6.14 10.80
C MET A 125 -2.01 6.80 12.11
N ILE A 126 -1.17 7.84 12.05
CA ILE A 126 -0.75 8.61 13.24
C ILE A 126 -1.95 9.35 13.84
N ASN A 127 -2.81 9.92 13.00
CA ASN A 127 -3.97 10.72 13.43
C ASN A 127 -5.15 9.88 13.95
N PHE A 128 -5.09 8.55 13.92
CA PHE A 128 -6.00 7.72 14.70
C PHE A 128 -5.76 7.85 16.21
N TYR A 129 -4.61 8.38 16.62
CA TYR A 129 -4.19 8.46 18.02
C TYR A 129 -4.18 9.89 18.55
N GLU A 130 -4.42 10.04 19.85
CA GLU A 130 -4.28 11.33 20.54
C GLU A 130 -2.82 11.79 20.50
N VAL A 131 -2.60 13.11 20.53
CA VAL A 131 -1.26 13.72 20.40
C VAL A 131 -0.24 13.11 21.37
N ARG A 132 -0.67 12.80 22.61
CA ARG A 132 0.19 12.19 23.63
C ARG A 132 0.73 10.80 23.25
N ASP A 133 -0.01 10.05 22.41
CA ASP A 133 0.31 8.67 22.03
C ASP A 133 1.05 8.62 20.67
N GLN A 134 1.02 9.71 19.89
CA GLN A 134 1.55 9.75 18.54
C GLN A 134 3.05 9.45 18.45
N ALA A 135 3.86 9.87 19.44
CA ALA A 135 5.29 9.58 19.45
C ALA A 135 5.57 8.06 19.51
N SER A 136 4.82 7.34 20.37
CA SER A 136 4.92 5.88 20.48
C SER A 136 4.49 5.19 19.19
N ILE A 137 3.39 5.62 18.58
CA ILE A 137 2.90 5.06 17.32
C ILE A 137 3.87 5.31 16.17
N LYS A 138 4.45 6.49 16.05
CA LYS A 138 5.49 6.79 15.05
C LYS A 138 6.69 5.85 15.18
N TYR A 139 7.11 5.57 16.40
CA TYR A 139 8.18 4.61 16.64
C TYR A 139 7.79 3.21 16.15
N LEU A 140 6.62 2.69 16.52
CA LEU A 140 6.12 1.38 16.09
C LEU A 140 5.98 1.30 14.57
N LEU A 141 5.34 2.29 13.94
CA LEU A 141 5.19 2.34 12.49
C LEU A 141 6.55 2.37 11.78
N SER A 142 7.52 3.11 12.30
CA SER A 142 8.86 3.17 11.71
C SER A 142 9.60 1.83 11.73
N ALA A 143 9.27 0.95 12.68
CA ALA A 143 9.87 -0.38 12.80
C ALA A 143 9.12 -1.45 11.99
N LEU A 144 7.80 -1.39 12.03
CA LEU A 144 6.93 -2.44 11.47
C LEU A 144 6.55 -2.22 10.01
N LEU A 145 6.37 -0.96 9.58
CA LEU A 145 5.94 -0.66 8.22
C LEU A 145 7.04 -1.02 7.22
N LYS A 146 6.71 -1.85 6.23
CA LYS A 146 7.65 -2.30 5.19
C LYS A 146 7.36 -1.66 3.85
N LEU A 147 6.07 -1.46 3.56
CA LEU A 147 5.63 -1.00 2.26
C LEU A 147 4.31 -0.27 2.37
N VAL A 148 4.18 0.83 1.64
CA VAL A 148 2.89 1.46 1.35
C VAL A 148 2.72 1.57 -0.16
N VAL A 149 1.58 1.12 -0.66
CA VAL A 149 1.18 1.25 -2.06
C VAL A 149 -0.07 2.10 -2.13
N SER A 150 0.00 3.25 -2.78
CA SER A 150 -1.17 4.08 -3.07
C SER A 150 -1.56 3.95 -4.53
N GLN A 151 -2.84 3.78 -4.82
CA GLN A 151 -3.32 3.40 -6.14
C GLN A 151 -4.38 4.35 -6.68
N ARG A 152 -4.28 4.64 -7.98
CA ARG A 152 -5.31 5.31 -8.75
C ARG A 152 -5.58 4.50 -10.02
N LEU A 153 -6.81 4.51 -10.50
CA LEU A 153 -7.17 4.00 -11.82
C LEU A 153 -7.59 5.16 -12.70
N LEU A 154 -6.98 5.25 -13.87
CA LEU A 154 -7.34 6.21 -14.92
C LEU A 154 -7.90 5.46 -16.13
N LYS A 155 -8.78 6.10 -16.88
CA LYS A 155 -9.21 5.59 -18.18
C LYS A 155 -8.09 5.86 -19.19
N GLY A 156 -7.47 4.83 -19.71
CA GLY A 156 -6.42 4.92 -20.73
C GLY A 156 -6.91 5.43 -22.08
N VAL A 157 -5.97 5.72 -22.98
CA VAL A 157 -6.26 6.18 -24.34
C VAL A 157 -6.99 5.13 -25.18
N ASP A 158 -6.82 3.84 -24.84
CA ASP A 158 -7.51 2.70 -25.44
C ASP A 158 -8.87 2.40 -24.77
N GLY A 159 -9.31 3.23 -23.82
CA GLY A 159 -10.55 3.07 -23.08
C GLY A 159 -10.49 2.09 -21.91
N LYS A 160 -9.41 1.34 -21.72
CA LYS A 160 -9.20 0.41 -20.61
C LYS A 160 -8.74 1.15 -19.35
N LEU A 161 -8.93 0.52 -18.20
CA LEU A 161 -8.41 1.06 -16.94
C LEU A 161 -6.89 0.85 -16.84
N VAL A 162 -6.19 1.91 -16.48
CA VAL A 162 -4.73 1.94 -16.30
C VAL A 162 -4.41 2.23 -14.85
N LEU A 163 -3.64 1.35 -14.22
CA LEU A 163 -3.16 1.52 -12.85
C LEU A 163 -2.04 2.57 -12.80
N VAL A 164 -2.20 3.53 -11.90
CA VAL A 164 -1.17 4.54 -11.54
C VAL A 164 -0.77 4.27 -10.10
N PRO A 165 0.31 3.52 -9.85
CA PRO A 165 0.78 3.24 -8.51
C PRO A 165 1.72 4.35 -8.01
N GLU A 166 1.67 4.60 -6.73
CA GLU A 166 2.72 5.20 -5.93
C GLU A 166 3.18 4.16 -4.91
N VAL A 167 4.47 3.88 -4.84
CA VAL A 167 5.02 2.81 -4.00
C VAL A 167 6.12 3.38 -3.12
N MET A 168 5.99 3.22 -1.83
CA MET A 168 6.97 3.62 -0.84
C MET A 168 7.51 2.39 -0.11
N VAL A 169 8.76 2.05 -0.38
CA VAL A 169 9.51 1.08 0.42
C VAL A 169 10.03 1.81 1.66
N VAL A 170 9.72 1.27 2.83
CA VAL A 170 10.17 1.88 4.09
C VAL A 170 11.56 1.36 4.43
N ASP A 171 12.54 2.19 4.13
CA ASP A 171 13.94 1.99 4.54
C ASP A 171 14.28 2.87 5.77
N ASN A 172 15.54 2.87 6.15
CA ASN A 172 16.03 3.65 7.30
C ASN A 172 15.77 5.16 7.16
N ILE A 173 15.76 5.70 5.93
CA ILE A 173 15.52 7.13 5.67
C ILE A 173 14.04 7.43 5.94
N VAL A 174 13.13 6.68 5.31
CA VAL A 174 11.68 6.82 5.51
C VAL A 174 11.31 6.56 6.97
N ALA A 175 11.87 5.51 7.59
CA ALA A 175 11.66 5.23 9.01
C ALA A 175 12.12 6.39 9.92
N GLY A 176 13.23 7.05 9.56
CA GLY A 176 13.71 8.26 10.25
C GLY A 176 12.74 9.44 10.12
N ILE A 177 12.15 9.65 8.95
CA ILE A 177 11.15 10.70 8.70
C ILE A 177 9.88 10.45 9.52
N ILE A 178 9.40 9.19 9.56
CA ILE A 178 8.21 8.81 10.33
C ILE A 178 8.39 9.13 11.83
N ARG A 179 9.58 8.97 12.38
CA ARG A 179 9.89 9.23 13.80
C ARG A 179 9.98 10.71 14.18
N LYS A 180 10.06 11.63 13.21
CA LYS A 180 10.13 13.07 13.50
C LYS A 180 8.90 13.56 14.26
N ASP A 181 9.07 14.57 15.11
CA ASP A 181 7.95 15.18 15.86
C ASP A 181 6.85 15.67 14.90
N LYS A 182 7.26 16.32 13.81
CA LYS A 182 6.35 16.75 12.75
C LYS A 182 6.61 15.96 11.47
N LEU A 183 5.60 15.23 11.04
CA LEU A 183 5.64 14.53 9.75
C LEU A 183 5.60 15.57 8.62
N SER A 184 6.52 15.47 7.68
CA SER A 184 6.55 16.30 6.48
C SER A 184 6.18 15.46 5.25
N VAL A 185 5.10 15.83 4.58
CA VAL A 185 4.67 15.17 3.33
C VAL A 185 5.74 15.32 2.25
N SER A 186 6.34 16.50 2.11
CA SER A 186 7.39 16.73 1.11
C SER A 186 8.63 15.88 1.36
N GLU A 187 9.06 15.71 2.63
CA GLU A 187 10.20 14.84 2.94
C GLU A 187 9.94 13.37 2.58
N ILE A 188 8.70 12.91 2.75
CA ILE A 188 8.32 11.54 2.34
C ILE A 188 8.32 11.44 0.82
N GLU A 189 7.79 12.43 0.09
CA GLU A 189 7.80 12.46 -1.37
C GLU A 189 9.25 12.46 -1.90
N ASP A 190 10.14 13.25 -1.32
CA ASP A 190 11.57 13.30 -1.65
C ASP A 190 12.26 11.95 -1.35
N ALA A 191 11.92 11.32 -0.22
CA ALA A 191 12.44 10.00 0.13
C ALA A 191 11.99 8.92 -0.86
N ILE A 192 10.74 8.95 -1.32
CA ILE A 192 10.25 8.05 -2.38
C ILE A 192 11.07 8.25 -3.66
N GLN A 193 11.34 9.49 -4.05
CA GLN A 193 12.12 9.82 -5.25
C GLN A 193 13.59 9.37 -5.13
N SER A 194 14.20 9.51 -3.97
CA SER A 194 15.60 9.08 -3.75
C SER A 194 15.75 7.56 -3.63
N ASN A 195 14.65 6.82 -3.45
CA ASN A 195 14.64 5.39 -3.17
C ASN A 195 14.16 4.52 -4.35
N LEU A 196 14.21 5.05 -5.58
CA LEU A 196 13.74 4.36 -6.78
C LEU A 196 14.49 3.05 -7.05
N GLU A 197 15.80 3.00 -6.78
CA GLU A 197 16.63 1.80 -6.97
C GLU A 197 16.23 0.66 -6.02
N LYS A 198 15.65 0.98 -4.86
CA LYS A 198 15.16 0.00 -3.90
C LYS A 198 13.70 -0.43 -4.15
N GLY A 199 13.09 0.05 -5.24
CA GLY A 199 11.76 -0.35 -5.67
C GLY A 199 10.64 0.63 -5.27
N SER A 200 10.95 1.82 -4.73
CA SER A 200 9.98 2.89 -4.57
C SER A 200 9.59 3.45 -5.95
N ILE A 201 8.36 3.95 -6.07
CA ILE A 201 7.83 4.53 -7.31
C ILE A 201 7.05 5.79 -6.94
N GLY A 202 7.55 6.96 -7.30
CA GLY A 202 6.82 8.21 -7.10
C GLY A 202 5.64 8.35 -8.05
N LEU A 203 4.60 9.07 -7.62
CA LEU A 203 3.41 9.33 -8.43
C LEU A 203 3.79 9.98 -9.79
N ILE A 204 4.66 11.00 -9.75
CA ILE A 204 5.11 11.70 -10.97
C ILE A 204 5.83 10.75 -11.93
N ASN A 205 6.66 9.85 -11.41
CA ASN A 205 7.36 8.85 -12.22
C ASN A 205 6.38 7.87 -12.88
N SER A 206 5.36 7.41 -12.16
CA SER A 206 4.30 6.57 -12.71
C SER A 206 3.54 7.27 -13.84
N LEU A 207 3.11 8.52 -13.61
CA LEU A 207 2.39 9.32 -14.61
C LEU A 207 3.24 9.59 -15.85
N ALA A 208 4.50 10.02 -15.66
CA ALA A 208 5.43 10.29 -16.76
C ALA A 208 5.69 9.03 -17.60
N LYS A 209 5.90 7.87 -16.94
CA LYS A 209 6.10 6.59 -17.62
C LYS A 209 4.88 6.20 -18.45
N LEU A 210 3.69 6.25 -17.88
CA LEU A 210 2.44 5.90 -18.57
C LEU A 210 2.16 6.81 -19.75
N PHE A 211 2.48 8.11 -19.65
CA PHE A 211 2.41 9.06 -20.77
C PHE A 211 3.40 8.68 -21.88
N VAL A 212 4.67 8.42 -21.55
CA VAL A 212 5.71 8.04 -22.55
C VAL A 212 5.39 6.68 -23.21
N GLU A 213 4.66 5.81 -22.50
CA GLU A 213 4.14 4.55 -23.04
C GLU A 213 2.83 4.70 -23.85
N ASN A 214 2.33 5.93 -24.04
CA ASN A 214 1.06 6.26 -24.70
C ASN A 214 -0.17 5.58 -24.06
N LYS A 215 -0.13 5.29 -22.76
CA LYS A 215 -1.26 4.70 -22.01
C LYS A 215 -2.24 5.74 -21.51
N ILE A 216 -1.78 6.96 -21.22
CA ILE A 216 -2.60 8.10 -20.76
C ILE A 216 -2.22 9.36 -21.52
N THR A 217 -3.10 10.36 -21.53
CA THR A 217 -2.81 11.68 -22.10
C THR A 217 -2.02 12.57 -21.13
N LEU A 218 -1.38 13.62 -21.63
CA LEU A 218 -0.67 14.59 -20.79
C LEU A 218 -1.65 15.31 -19.84
N ASP A 219 -2.84 15.66 -20.32
CA ASP A 219 -3.86 16.33 -19.51
C ASP A 219 -4.35 15.42 -18.37
N GLN A 220 -4.51 14.12 -18.63
CA GLN A 220 -4.83 13.16 -17.58
C GLN A 220 -3.71 13.07 -16.52
N ALA A 221 -2.44 13.09 -16.94
CA ALA A 221 -1.31 13.11 -16.01
C ALA A 221 -1.30 14.40 -15.16
N LYS A 222 -1.45 15.57 -15.79
CA LYS A 222 -1.50 16.88 -15.11
C LYS A 222 -2.64 16.97 -14.11
N ALA A 223 -3.81 16.43 -14.42
CA ALA A 223 -4.98 16.43 -13.53
C ALA A 223 -4.77 15.62 -12.24
N GLN A 224 -3.72 14.81 -12.13
CA GLN A 224 -3.43 13.97 -10.95
C GLN A 224 -2.48 14.63 -9.95
N ILE A 225 -1.87 15.75 -10.28
CA ILE A 225 -0.84 16.43 -9.48
C ILE A 225 -1.21 17.89 -9.24
N GLU A 226 -0.60 18.49 -8.23
CA GLU A 226 -0.71 19.92 -7.97
C GLU A 226 0.10 20.73 -8.99
N GLU A 227 -0.31 21.99 -9.23
CA GLU A 227 0.31 22.90 -10.20
C GLU A 227 1.82 23.07 -9.96
N LYS A 228 2.26 23.16 -8.69
CA LYS A 228 3.69 23.24 -8.32
C LYS A 228 4.54 22.06 -8.83
N ASN A 229 3.93 20.93 -9.14
CA ASN A 229 4.61 19.70 -9.58
C ASN A 229 4.64 19.54 -11.12
N LEU A 230 4.02 20.45 -11.87
CA LEU A 230 3.96 20.37 -13.35
C LEU A 230 5.34 20.44 -14.00
N GLU A 231 6.23 21.26 -13.48
CA GLU A 231 7.60 21.39 -13.99
C GLU A 231 8.39 20.08 -13.78
N ILE A 232 8.25 19.46 -12.63
CA ILE A 232 8.88 18.17 -12.31
C ILE A 232 8.35 17.08 -13.25
N LEU A 233 7.04 17.04 -13.50
CA LEU A 233 6.43 16.09 -14.44
C LEU A 233 7.04 16.27 -15.86
N ASN A 234 7.10 17.50 -16.37
CA ASN A 234 7.64 17.77 -17.69
C ASN A 234 9.12 17.36 -17.81
N ARG A 235 9.93 17.67 -16.80
CA ARG A 235 11.34 17.28 -16.73
C ARG A 235 11.49 15.75 -16.72
N THR A 236 10.68 15.05 -15.93
CA THR A 236 10.70 13.59 -15.83
C THR A 236 10.31 12.94 -17.17
N ILE A 237 9.30 13.48 -17.87
CA ILE A 237 8.90 13.03 -19.20
C ILE A 237 10.05 13.17 -20.20
N MET A 238 10.76 14.32 -20.20
CA MET A 238 11.91 14.53 -21.09
C MET A 238 13.01 13.51 -20.83
N GLN A 239 13.37 13.28 -19.57
CA GLN A 239 14.38 12.29 -19.18
C GLN A 239 14.02 10.87 -19.65
N LEU A 240 12.76 10.47 -19.50
CA LEU A 240 12.29 9.14 -19.94
C LEU A 240 12.28 9.00 -21.46
N LYS A 241 11.97 10.06 -22.21
CA LYS A 241 12.02 10.05 -23.70
C LYS A 241 13.45 9.89 -24.19
N ILE A 242 14.42 10.61 -23.61
CA ILE A 242 15.85 10.48 -23.95
C ILE A 242 16.31 9.04 -23.71
N LYS A 243 16.06 8.48 -22.51
CA LYS A 243 16.42 7.08 -22.18
C LYS A 243 15.78 6.05 -23.11
N LYS A 244 14.61 6.35 -23.69
CA LYS A 244 13.91 5.46 -24.64
C LYS A 244 14.51 5.59 -26.05
N GLY A 245 14.95 6.79 -26.45
CA GLY A 245 15.64 7.05 -27.72
C GLY A 245 17.03 6.39 -27.78
N ASP A 246 17.79 6.41 -26.69
CA ASP A 246 19.11 5.76 -26.60
C ASP A 246 19.07 4.22 -26.62
N LYS A 247 17.91 3.61 -26.36
CA LYS A 247 17.73 2.14 -26.46
C LYS A 247 17.24 1.68 -27.84
N GLY A 248 17.04 2.60 -28.78
CA GLY A 248 16.56 2.33 -30.15
C GLY A 248 17.63 2.54 -31.23
N LEU A 249 18.90 2.65 -30.86
CA LEU A 249 20.10 2.58 -31.72
C LEU A 249 20.87 1.28 -31.30
#